data_14cd9a9d28b2a250379c0018bb2b4e83
#
_entry.id   14cd9a9d28b2a250379c0018bb2b4e83
#
_cell.length_a   1.000
_cell.length_b   1.000
_cell.length_c   1.000
_cell.angle_alpha   90.00
_cell.angle_beta   90.00
_cell.angle_gamma   90.00
#
_symmetry.space_group_name_H-M   'P 1'
#
loop_
_entity.id
_entity.type
_entity.pdbx_description
1 polymer ?
#
loop_
_entity_poly.entity_id
_entity_poly.type
_entity_poly.pdbx_seq_one_letter_code
_entity_poly.pdbx_strand_id
1 'polypeptide(L)'
;DGAARSFYNIENVPKEIDDLIIVEGEADCVALQSVDPELVVVSVPNGAPQTVSNKKVVPEDDKKFSYLWDSKQIFEESNRIILLLDNDQAGDALSEEISRRIGRSKCWKIKYPDGCKDVTDIIREHGAEGVKERIADVKAIPLDGVYSAEDFYEGLYDLYDHGHGEGLSTGLDALDEIYTVQTGELCVVTGLPSSGKSELLDSVILHLAKNHGFKT
;
A
#
# COMPACT_ATOMS: atom_id res chain seq x y z
N ASP A 1 -31.94 -3.21 19.03
CA ASP A 1 -31.28 -2.49 20.14
C ASP A 1 -29.85 -2.91 20.16
N GLY A 2 -28.98 -2.14 19.48
CA GLY A 2 -27.60 -2.49 19.28
C GLY A 2 -26.80 -2.15 20.53
N ALA A 3 -26.04 -3.12 21.05
CA ALA A 3 -24.95 -2.86 21.97
C ALA A 3 -23.98 -1.86 21.33
N ALA A 4 -23.46 -0.92 22.12
CA ALA A 4 -22.42 -0.01 21.66
C ALA A 4 -21.22 -0.85 21.19
N ARG A 5 -20.76 -0.59 19.97
CA ARG A 5 -19.58 -1.25 19.44
C ARG A 5 -18.35 -0.54 20.01
N SER A 6 -17.49 -1.29 20.67
CA SER A 6 -16.24 -0.80 21.24
C SER A 6 -15.14 -1.79 20.93
N PHE A 7 -13.91 -1.35 20.87
CA PHE A 7 -12.78 -2.28 20.87
C PHE A 7 -12.79 -3.13 22.12
N TYR A 8 -12.45 -4.41 21.98
CA TYR A 8 -12.11 -5.24 23.11
C TYR A 8 -10.81 -4.74 23.75
N ASN A 9 -10.75 -4.77 25.07
CA ASN A 9 -9.60 -4.32 25.87
C ASN A 9 -9.31 -2.80 25.86
N ILE A 10 -10.22 -1.97 25.37
CA ILE A 10 -10.02 -0.51 25.29
C ILE A 10 -9.86 0.15 26.67
N GLU A 11 -10.49 -0.42 27.69
CA GLU A 11 -10.47 0.09 29.10
C GLU A 11 -9.07 -0.01 29.72
N ASN A 12 -8.22 -0.89 29.21
CA ASN A 12 -6.85 -1.09 29.69
C ASN A 12 -5.80 -0.30 28.90
N VAL A 13 -6.22 0.50 27.93
CA VAL A 13 -5.34 1.37 27.14
C VAL A 13 -4.83 2.51 28.03
N PRO A 14 -3.50 2.68 28.20
CA PRO A 14 -2.95 3.79 28.98
C PRO A 14 -3.13 5.14 28.29
N LYS A 15 -2.87 6.24 29.03
CA LYS A 15 -2.99 7.60 28.46
C LYS A 15 -1.82 7.95 27.53
N GLU A 16 -0.65 7.40 27.77
CA GLU A 16 0.53 7.60 26.93
C GLU A 16 0.76 6.32 26.15
N ILE A 17 0.71 6.39 24.84
CA ILE A 17 0.75 5.23 23.95
C ILE A 17 1.83 5.46 22.90
N ASP A 18 2.92 4.71 22.97
CA ASP A 18 3.89 4.70 21.88
C ASP A 18 3.33 3.89 20.70
N ASP A 19 3.08 2.62 20.91
CA ASP A 19 2.56 1.71 19.90
C ASP A 19 1.19 1.16 20.34
N LEU A 20 0.17 1.41 19.53
CA LEU A 20 -1.14 0.77 19.67
C LEU A 20 -1.27 -0.35 18.66
N ILE A 21 -1.45 -1.58 19.13
CA ILE A 21 -1.63 -2.74 18.27
C ILE A 21 -3.11 -3.02 18.10
N ILE A 22 -3.58 -3.13 16.86
CA ILE A 22 -4.95 -3.51 16.53
C ILE A 22 -4.92 -4.90 15.91
N VAL A 23 -5.67 -5.84 16.49
CA VAL A 23 -5.85 -7.21 16.01
C VAL A 23 -7.28 -7.47 15.59
N GLU A 24 -7.51 -8.57 14.85
CA GLU A 24 -8.84 -8.93 14.38
C GLU A 24 -9.68 -9.63 15.46
N GLY A 25 -9.07 -10.54 16.22
CA GLY A 25 -9.75 -11.40 17.20
C GLY A 25 -9.41 -11.08 18.65
N GLU A 26 -10.35 -11.30 19.56
CA GLU A 26 -10.12 -11.19 21.00
C GLU A 26 -9.07 -12.21 21.49
N ALA A 27 -9.03 -13.39 20.84
CA ALA A 27 -8.06 -14.43 21.15
C ALA A 27 -6.62 -13.96 20.84
N ASP A 28 -6.42 -13.24 19.73
CA ASP A 28 -5.12 -12.68 19.36
C ASP A 28 -4.67 -11.61 20.33
N CYS A 29 -5.62 -10.79 20.79
CA CYS A 29 -5.35 -9.79 21.83
C CYS A 29 -4.82 -10.46 23.10
N VAL A 30 -5.49 -11.50 23.59
CA VAL A 30 -5.06 -12.27 24.79
C VAL A 30 -3.72 -12.99 24.53
N ALA A 31 -3.52 -13.56 23.35
CA ALA A 31 -2.29 -14.23 22.98
C ALA A 31 -1.09 -13.28 22.98
N LEU A 32 -1.22 -12.07 22.42
CA LEU A 32 -0.18 -11.05 22.44
C LEU A 32 0.15 -10.58 23.87
N GLN A 33 -0.85 -10.34 24.69
CA GLN A 33 -0.65 -9.94 26.08
C GLN A 33 -0.04 -11.07 26.93
N SER A 34 -0.21 -12.33 26.54
CA SER A 34 0.49 -13.45 27.19
C SER A 34 1.97 -13.52 26.82
N VAL A 35 2.34 -13.03 25.64
CA VAL A 35 3.74 -12.91 25.18
C VAL A 35 4.43 -11.74 25.84
N ASP A 36 3.77 -10.61 25.92
CA ASP A 36 4.28 -9.40 26.55
C ASP A 36 3.12 -8.56 27.13
N PRO A 37 2.97 -8.54 28.47
CA PRO A 37 1.90 -7.79 29.14
C PRO A 37 2.00 -6.27 28.97
N GLU A 38 3.14 -5.73 28.53
CA GLU A 38 3.33 -4.30 28.32
C GLU A 38 2.81 -3.84 26.95
N LEU A 39 2.49 -4.78 26.05
CA LEU A 39 1.91 -4.43 24.74
C LEU A 39 0.51 -3.85 24.91
N VAL A 40 0.29 -2.68 24.31
CA VAL A 40 -1.03 -2.06 24.25
C VAL A 40 -1.78 -2.61 23.03
N VAL A 41 -2.69 -3.55 23.29
CA VAL A 41 -3.40 -4.30 22.26
C VAL A 41 -4.91 -4.16 22.41
N VAL A 42 -5.58 -3.90 21.30
CA VAL A 42 -7.05 -3.88 21.21
C VAL A 42 -7.52 -4.73 20.03
N SER A 43 -8.70 -5.33 20.14
CA SER A 43 -9.31 -6.11 19.06
C SER A 43 -10.55 -5.42 18.50
N VAL A 44 -10.78 -5.53 17.19
CA VAL A 44 -11.98 -4.99 16.56
C VAL A 44 -13.26 -5.76 16.97
N PRO A 45 -14.42 -5.08 17.12
CA PRO A 45 -15.61 -5.73 17.69
C PRO A 45 -16.36 -6.69 16.76
N ASN A 46 -16.08 -6.70 15.44
CA ASN A 46 -16.90 -7.43 14.47
C ASN A 46 -16.10 -8.20 13.40
N GLY A 47 -14.81 -8.40 13.60
CA GLY A 47 -13.94 -9.01 12.61
C GLY A 47 -13.81 -8.22 11.30
N ALA A 48 -13.15 -8.81 10.31
CA ALA A 48 -12.84 -8.15 9.06
C ALA A 48 -13.99 -8.14 8.04
N PRO A 49 -14.10 -7.07 7.22
CA PRO A 49 -15.00 -7.06 6.07
C PRO A 49 -14.41 -7.90 4.94
N GLN A 50 -15.25 -8.51 4.11
CA GLN A 50 -14.79 -9.29 2.94
C GLN A 50 -14.20 -8.41 1.82
N THR A 51 -14.58 -7.15 1.75
CA THR A 51 -14.14 -6.20 0.71
C THR A 51 -14.07 -4.78 1.24
N VAL A 52 -13.20 -3.98 0.65
CA VAL A 52 -13.10 -2.54 0.90
C VAL A 52 -14.30 -1.81 0.31
N SER A 53 -14.85 -0.85 1.05
CA SER A 53 -15.95 -0.01 0.55
C SER A 53 -15.44 1.07 -0.39
N ASN A 54 -16.06 1.20 -1.58
CA ASN A 54 -15.77 2.28 -2.51
C ASN A 54 -16.44 3.62 -2.14
N LYS A 55 -17.24 3.65 -1.07
CA LYS A 55 -17.95 4.86 -0.63
C LYS A 55 -16.98 5.81 0.06
N LYS A 56 -17.23 7.12 -0.12
CA LYS A 56 -16.55 8.15 0.68
C LYS A 56 -16.86 7.92 2.16
N VAL A 57 -15.84 8.00 2.99
CA VAL A 57 -15.97 7.90 4.44
C VAL A 57 -16.61 9.18 4.98
N VAL A 58 -17.77 9.06 5.58
CA VAL A 58 -18.48 10.15 6.27
C VAL A 58 -18.75 9.68 7.69
N PRO A 59 -18.13 10.28 8.72
CA PRO A 59 -18.18 9.80 10.10
C PRO A 59 -19.60 9.57 10.65
N GLU A 60 -20.53 10.49 10.34
CA GLU A 60 -21.90 10.47 10.84
C GLU A 60 -22.72 9.29 10.27
N ASP A 61 -22.36 8.80 9.08
CA ASP A 61 -23.05 7.71 8.38
C ASP A 61 -22.36 6.36 8.55
N ASP A 62 -21.16 6.33 9.14
CA ASP A 62 -20.27 5.17 9.19
C ASP A 62 -20.55 4.23 10.37
N LYS A 63 -21.79 3.75 10.43
CA LYS A 63 -22.27 2.89 11.52
C LYS A 63 -21.48 1.61 11.73
N LYS A 64 -20.88 1.05 10.66
CA LYS A 64 -20.13 -0.20 10.73
C LYS A 64 -18.83 -0.02 11.50
N PHE A 65 -18.19 1.14 11.34
CA PHE A 65 -16.90 1.48 11.93
C PHE A 65 -17.00 2.59 12.98
N SER A 66 -18.20 2.78 13.58
CA SER A 66 -18.44 3.81 14.61
C SER A 66 -17.43 3.72 15.76
N TYR A 67 -17.02 2.52 16.13
CA TYR A 67 -16.03 2.29 17.18
C TYR A 67 -14.67 2.98 16.93
N LEU A 68 -14.30 3.20 15.66
CA LEU A 68 -13.08 3.96 15.32
C LEU A 68 -13.26 5.45 15.64
N TRP A 69 -14.45 6.00 15.34
CA TRP A 69 -14.76 7.41 15.62
C TRP A 69 -14.93 7.67 17.11
N ASP A 70 -15.57 6.73 17.82
CA ASP A 70 -15.76 6.80 19.28
C ASP A 70 -14.42 6.69 20.03
N SER A 71 -13.41 6.05 19.41
CA SER A 71 -12.07 5.85 19.98
C SER A 71 -11.02 6.79 19.41
N LYS A 72 -11.40 7.88 18.76
CA LYS A 72 -10.49 8.79 18.05
C LYS A 72 -9.35 9.30 18.93
N GLN A 73 -9.61 9.56 20.18
CA GLN A 73 -8.63 10.08 21.11
C GLN A 73 -7.41 9.15 21.27
N ILE A 74 -7.61 7.84 21.40
CA ILE A 74 -6.48 6.88 21.55
C ILE A 74 -5.59 6.85 20.29
N PHE A 75 -6.17 7.07 19.11
CA PHE A 75 -5.40 7.14 17.87
C PHE A 75 -4.63 8.45 17.74
N GLU A 76 -5.15 9.56 18.27
CA GLU A 76 -4.47 10.85 18.30
C GLU A 76 -3.29 10.82 19.28
N GLU A 77 -3.44 10.17 20.42
CA GLU A 77 -2.44 10.03 21.48
C GLU A 77 -1.34 8.99 21.13
N SER A 78 -1.63 8.04 20.23
CA SER A 78 -0.66 7.04 19.81
C SER A 78 0.35 7.61 18.81
N ASN A 79 1.64 7.27 18.98
CA ASN A 79 2.68 7.60 18.01
C ASN A 79 2.57 6.74 16.75
N ARG A 80 2.38 5.42 16.93
CA ARG A 80 2.20 4.45 15.84
C ARG A 80 0.98 3.57 16.11
N ILE A 81 0.29 3.20 15.04
CA ILE A 81 -0.82 2.24 15.09
C ILE A 81 -0.42 1.03 14.23
N ILE A 82 -0.17 -0.08 14.87
CA ILE A 82 0.29 -1.31 14.23
C ILE A 82 -0.91 -2.18 13.93
N LEU A 83 -1.20 -2.40 12.65
CA LEU A 83 -2.27 -3.28 12.18
C LEU A 83 -1.73 -4.70 12.07
N LEU A 84 -2.01 -5.53 13.06
CA LEU A 84 -1.62 -6.93 13.15
C LEU A 84 -2.87 -7.79 12.92
N LEU A 85 -3.38 -7.72 11.69
CA LEU A 85 -4.62 -8.36 11.24
C LEU A 85 -4.28 -9.64 10.46
N ASP A 86 -5.23 -10.52 10.24
CA ASP A 86 -5.00 -11.78 9.52
C ASP A 86 -4.35 -11.55 8.15
N ASN A 87 -3.44 -12.46 7.79
CA ASN A 87 -2.72 -12.42 6.52
C ASN A 87 -3.57 -13.02 5.40
N ASP A 88 -4.74 -12.45 5.18
CA ASP A 88 -5.67 -12.85 4.13
C ASP A 88 -6.42 -11.65 3.53
N GLN A 89 -7.27 -11.90 2.54
CA GLN A 89 -8.02 -10.86 1.85
C GLN A 89 -8.91 -10.04 2.79
N ALA A 90 -9.47 -10.65 3.83
CA ALA A 90 -10.34 -9.96 4.77
C ALA A 90 -9.54 -9.04 5.71
N GLY A 91 -8.40 -9.53 6.20
CA GLY A 91 -7.46 -8.71 7.00
C GLY A 91 -6.88 -7.54 6.19
N ASP A 92 -6.57 -7.74 4.91
CA ASP A 92 -6.16 -6.65 4.01
C ASP A 92 -7.27 -5.62 3.83
N ALA A 93 -8.52 -6.05 3.64
CA ALA A 93 -9.66 -5.15 3.53
C ALA A 93 -9.91 -4.38 4.83
N LEU A 94 -9.75 -5.02 5.99
CA LEU A 94 -9.86 -4.35 7.28
C LEU A 94 -8.74 -3.33 7.49
N SER A 95 -7.51 -3.67 7.12
CA SER A 95 -6.35 -2.77 7.16
C SER A 95 -6.60 -1.50 6.36
N GLU A 96 -7.13 -1.63 5.15
CA GLU A 96 -7.50 -0.51 4.30
C GLU A 96 -8.62 0.34 4.91
N GLU A 97 -9.66 -0.30 5.43
CA GLU A 97 -10.80 0.41 6.03
C GLU A 97 -10.42 1.16 7.30
N ILE A 98 -9.52 0.61 8.13
CA ILE A 98 -9.00 1.28 9.33
C ILE A 98 -8.10 2.45 8.92
N SER A 99 -7.12 2.20 8.06
CA SER A 99 -6.12 3.22 7.67
C SER A 99 -6.75 4.43 6.97
N ARG A 100 -7.81 4.25 6.20
CA ARG A 100 -8.59 5.35 5.57
C ARG A 100 -9.29 6.26 6.59
N ARG A 101 -9.63 5.75 7.76
CA ARG A 101 -10.36 6.49 8.82
C ARG A 101 -9.45 7.14 9.83
N ILE A 102 -8.40 6.44 10.21
CA ILE A 102 -7.42 6.92 11.21
C ILE A 102 -6.38 7.83 10.55
N GLY A 103 -6.05 7.54 9.28
CA GLY A 103 -4.96 8.17 8.53
C GLY A 103 -3.79 7.21 8.32
N ARG A 104 -3.48 6.95 7.05
CA ARG A 104 -2.43 5.99 6.64
C ARG A 104 -1.05 6.32 7.21
N SER A 105 -0.73 7.61 7.39
CA SER A 105 0.56 8.07 7.92
C SER A 105 0.85 7.62 9.35
N LYS A 106 -0.18 7.24 10.11
CA LYS A 106 -0.05 6.70 11.48
C LYS A 106 -0.10 5.17 11.52
N CYS A 107 -0.40 4.51 10.39
CA CYS A 107 -0.64 3.07 10.34
C CYS A 107 0.58 2.31 9.82
N TRP A 108 0.90 1.23 10.49
CA TRP A 108 2.01 0.35 10.21
C TRP A 108 1.52 -1.08 10.11
N LYS A 109 2.23 -1.92 9.37
CA LYS A 109 1.87 -3.31 9.12
C LYS A 109 3.06 -4.21 9.40
N ILE A 110 2.85 -5.41 9.94
CA ILE A 110 3.91 -6.41 10.03
C ILE A 110 4.06 -7.14 8.70
N LYS A 111 5.24 -7.71 8.48
CA LYS A 111 5.45 -8.72 7.44
C LYS A 111 5.34 -10.09 8.09
N TYR A 112 4.32 -10.85 7.69
CA TYR A 112 4.12 -12.22 8.16
C TYR A 112 5.24 -13.14 7.66
N PRO A 113 5.73 -14.07 8.50
CA PRO A 113 6.56 -15.17 8.05
C PRO A 113 5.79 -16.08 7.09
N ASP A 114 6.52 -16.77 6.21
CA ASP A 114 5.91 -17.73 5.30
C ASP A 114 5.17 -18.82 6.08
N GLY A 115 3.92 -19.08 5.69
CA GLY A 115 3.08 -20.09 6.34
C GLY A 115 2.26 -19.59 7.54
N CYS A 116 2.54 -18.41 8.10
CA CYS A 116 1.75 -17.84 9.19
C CYS A 116 0.58 -17.00 8.66
N LYS A 117 -0.62 -17.27 9.17
CA LYS A 117 -1.82 -16.56 8.81
C LYS A 117 -2.20 -15.48 9.84
N ASP A 118 -2.02 -15.77 11.11
CA ASP A 118 -2.38 -14.92 12.24
C ASP A 118 -1.25 -14.83 13.28
N VAL A 119 -1.46 -14.05 14.33
CA VAL A 119 -0.48 -13.90 15.41
C VAL A 119 -0.28 -15.19 16.19
N THR A 120 -1.31 -16.01 16.33
CA THR A 120 -1.25 -17.30 17.03
C THR A 120 -0.33 -18.26 16.27
N ASP A 121 -0.34 -18.26 14.94
CA ASP A 121 0.61 -19.01 14.12
C ASP A 121 2.05 -18.54 14.37
N ILE A 122 2.29 -17.23 14.43
CA ILE A 122 3.63 -16.70 14.71
C ILE A 122 4.12 -17.16 16.10
N ILE A 123 3.26 -17.07 17.10
CA ILE A 123 3.61 -17.52 18.46
C ILE A 123 3.95 -19.02 18.49
N ARG A 124 3.16 -19.84 17.78
CA ARG A 124 3.35 -21.29 17.73
C ARG A 124 4.64 -21.69 17.02
N GLU A 125 4.98 -21.05 15.91
CA GLU A 125 6.11 -21.44 15.06
C GLU A 125 7.40 -20.72 15.40
N HIS A 126 7.34 -19.49 15.86
CA HIS A 126 8.49 -18.62 16.12
C HIS A 126 8.62 -18.17 17.60
N GLY A 127 7.65 -18.55 18.46
CA GLY A 127 7.64 -18.16 19.86
C GLY A 127 7.42 -16.68 20.13
N ALA A 128 7.60 -16.28 21.37
CA ALA A 128 7.44 -14.89 21.81
C ALA A 128 8.42 -13.92 21.14
N GLU A 129 9.66 -14.35 20.95
CA GLU A 129 10.69 -13.54 20.29
C GLU A 129 10.35 -13.27 18.82
N GLY A 130 9.79 -14.26 18.10
CA GLY A 130 9.35 -14.06 16.74
C GLY A 130 8.29 -12.98 16.59
N VAL A 131 7.38 -12.84 17.55
CA VAL A 131 6.39 -11.76 17.58
C VAL A 131 7.06 -10.40 17.81
N LYS A 132 7.96 -10.33 18.81
CA LYS A 132 8.68 -9.08 19.14
C LYS A 132 9.53 -8.57 17.97
N GLU A 133 10.23 -9.47 17.29
CA GLU A 133 10.99 -9.13 16.07
C GLU A 133 10.10 -8.54 14.99
N ARG A 134 8.89 -9.10 14.76
CA ARG A 134 7.96 -8.59 13.76
C ARG A 134 7.39 -7.22 14.14
N ILE A 135 7.08 -7.01 15.41
CA ILE A 135 6.62 -5.70 15.92
C ILE A 135 7.74 -4.65 15.80
N ALA A 136 9.00 -5.05 15.98
CA ALA A 136 10.14 -4.15 15.80
C ALA A 136 10.40 -3.80 14.32
N ASP A 137 10.13 -4.73 13.39
CA ASP A 137 10.34 -4.57 11.92
C ASP A 137 9.06 -4.18 11.18
N VAL A 138 8.15 -3.43 11.80
CA VAL A 138 6.92 -2.96 11.13
C VAL A 138 7.23 -1.96 10.03
N LYS A 139 6.44 -2.00 8.97
CA LYS A 139 6.55 -1.08 7.84
C LYS A 139 5.35 -0.14 7.78
N ALA A 140 5.61 1.13 7.49
CA ALA A 140 4.53 2.09 7.27
C ALA A 140 3.64 1.65 6.09
N ILE A 141 2.33 1.84 6.23
CA ILE A 141 1.41 1.60 5.11
C ILE A 141 1.70 2.64 4.03
N PRO A 142 1.93 2.22 2.76
CA PRO A 142 2.24 3.15 1.68
C PRO A 142 1.16 4.22 1.52
N LEU A 143 1.59 5.45 1.36
CA LEU A 143 0.72 6.57 1.00
C LEU A 143 0.65 6.66 -0.53
N ASP A 144 -0.54 6.84 -1.07
CA ASP A 144 -0.71 7.01 -2.51
C ASP A 144 0.13 8.18 -3.03
N GLY A 145 1.01 7.91 -3.99
CA GLY A 145 1.92 8.91 -4.55
C GLY A 145 3.17 9.23 -3.73
N VAL A 146 3.37 8.56 -2.60
CA VAL A 146 4.60 8.65 -1.80
C VAL A 146 5.35 7.33 -1.88
N TYR A 147 6.57 7.39 -2.37
CA TYR A 147 7.43 6.23 -2.60
C TYR A 147 8.72 6.40 -1.79
N SER A 148 9.27 5.31 -1.28
CA SER A 148 10.61 5.28 -0.70
C SER A 148 11.66 5.23 -1.82
N ALA A 149 12.91 5.55 -1.51
CA ALA A 149 13.99 5.38 -2.48
C ALA A 149 14.17 3.90 -2.88
N GLU A 150 13.87 2.99 -1.97
CA GLU A 150 13.98 1.54 -2.16
C GLU A 150 12.99 1.02 -3.22
N ASP A 151 11.81 1.64 -3.34
CA ASP A 151 10.78 1.26 -4.33
C ASP A 151 11.26 1.45 -5.78
N PHE A 152 12.31 2.25 -5.98
CA PHE A 152 12.89 2.51 -7.29
C PHE A 152 14.16 1.69 -7.59
N TYR A 153 14.73 0.97 -6.62
CA TYR A 153 16.03 0.31 -6.81
C TYR A 153 16.00 -0.72 -7.94
N GLU A 154 15.00 -1.58 -8.00
CA GLU A 154 14.93 -2.60 -9.07
C GLU A 154 14.89 -1.94 -10.45
N GLY A 155 14.01 -0.92 -10.62
CA GLY A 155 13.91 -0.19 -11.88
C GLY A 155 15.18 0.60 -12.24
N LEU A 156 15.88 1.13 -11.23
CA LEU A 156 17.16 1.83 -11.42
C LEU A 156 18.29 0.86 -11.79
N TYR A 157 18.36 -0.32 -11.18
CA TYR A 157 19.35 -1.34 -11.54
C TYR A 157 19.08 -1.89 -12.94
N ASP A 158 17.81 -2.15 -13.28
CA ASP A 158 17.46 -2.59 -14.63
C ASP A 158 17.86 -1.54 -15.69
N LEU A 159 17.57 -0.27 -15.42
CA LEU A 159 17.99 0.86 -16.28
C LEU A 159 19.51 1.02 -16.36
N TYR A 160 20.23 0.79 -15.25
CA TYR A 160 21.68 0.87 -15.21
C TYR A 160 22.35 -0.26 -16.00
N ASP A 161 21.84 -1.49 -15.86
CA ASP A 161 22.44 -2.68 -16.48
C ASP A 161 22.06 -2.83 -17.95
N HIS A 162 20.83 -2.47 -18.33
CA HIS A 162 20.29 -2.67 -19.68
C HIS A 162 20.08 -1.35 -20.46
N GLY A 163 20.20 -0.20 -19.79
CA GLY A 163 19.90 1.10 -20.40
C GLY A 163 18.42 1.28 -20.74
N HIS A 164 18.12 2.34 -21.47
CA HIS A 164 16.82 2.46 -22.14
C HIS A 164 16.78 1.43 -23.27
N GLY A 165 15.77 0.57 -23.28
CA GLY A 165 15.59 -0.42 -24.34
C GLY A 165 15.63 0.21 -25.73
N GLU A 166 15.94 -0.60 -26.75
CA GLU A 166 15.89 -0.15 -28.14
C GLU A 166 14.49 0.38 -28.45
N GLY A 167 14.42 1.62 -28.92
CA GLY A 167 13.17 2.23 -29.36
C GLY A 167 12.60 1.56 -30.60
N LEU A 168 11.38 1.92 -30.95
CA LEU A 168 10.74 1.42 -32.16
C LEU A 168 11.28 2.14 -33.40
N SER A 169 11.50 1.38 -34.47
CA SER A 169 11.93 1.94 -35.77
C SER A 169 10.95 3.00 -36.29
N THR A 170 11.50 4.05 -36.80
CA THR A 170 10.74 5.09 -37.52
C THR A 170 10.32 4.67 -38.94
N GLY A 171 10.89 3.58 -39.44
CA GLY A 171 10.76 3.12 -40.82
C GLY A 171 11.68 3.83 -41.80
N LEU A 172 12.61 4.61 -41.29
CA LEU A 172 13.60 5.34 -42.09
C LEU A 172 15.00 4.99 -41.58
N ASP A 173 15.72 4.11 -42.27
CA ASP A 173 17.00 3.56 -41.82
C ASP A 173 17.99 4.65 -41.38
N ALA A 174 18.12 5.73 -42.13
CA ALA A 174 19.00 6.84 -41.82
C ALA A 174 18.58 7.64 -40.57
N LEU A 175 17.31 7.61 -40.19
CA LEU A 175 16.82 8.21 -38.95
C LEU A 175 17.00 7.26 -37.80
N ASP A 176 16.78 5.99 -38.02
CA ASP A 176 16.90 4.94 -36.96
C ASP A 176 18.34 4.79 -36.44
N GLU A 177 19.36 5.20 -37.22
CA GLU A 177 20.76 5.26 -36.76
C GLU A 177 20.97 6.29 -35.61
N ILE A 178 20.12 7.31 -35.52
CA ILE A 178 20.30 8.43 -34.58
C ILE A 178 19.10 8.66 -33.66
N TYR A 179 17.95 8.12 -34.00
CA TYR A 179 16.73 8.29 -33.24
C TYR A 179 15.76 7.13 -33.47
N THR A 180 15.23 6.59 -32.39
CA THR A 180 14.12 5.62 -32.40
C THR A 180 12.99 6.11 -31.51
N VAL A 181 11.77 5.68 -31.76
CA VAL A 181 10.60 6.15 -31.02
C VAL A 181 10.42 5.36 -29.73
N GLN A 182 10.36 6.05 -28.60
CA GLN A 182 10.03 5.45 -27.31
C GLN A 182 8.66 5.91 -26.80
N THR A 183 7.93 4.99 -26.18
CA THR A 183 6.64 5.31 -25.55
C THR A 183 6.84 6.14 -24.27
N GLY A 184 6.00 7.13 -24.06
CA GLY A 184 6.11 8.02 -22.90
C GLY A 184 7.01 9.24 -23.10
N GLU A 185 7.70 9.35 -24.24
CA GLU A 185 8.54 10.51 -24.57
C GLU A 185 7.80 11.55 -25.40
N LEU A 186 8.13 12.82 -25.18
CA LEU A 186 7.69 13.93 -26.00
C LEU A 186 8.75 14.24 -27.07
N CYS A 187 8.45 13.97 -28.33
CA CYS A 187 9.31 14.34 -29.45
C CYS A 187 8.81 15.64 -30.09
N VAL A 188 9.71 16.60 -30.29
CA VAL A 188 9.41 17.88 -30.97
C VAL A 188 10.24 18.01 -32.23
N VAL A 189 9.56 18.05 -33.39
CA VAL A 189 10.20 18.23 -34.70
C VAL A 189 10.14 19.69 -35.13
N THR A 190 11.28 20.33 -35.31
CA THR A 190 11.40 21.74 -35.71
C THR A 190 12.11 21.87 -37.06
N GLY A 191 11.95 22.99 -37.70
CA GLY A 191 12.61 23.31 -38.97
C GLY A 191 11.90 24.42 -39.76
N LEU A 192 12.48 24.79 -40.87
CA LEU A 192 11.95 25.84 -41.74
C LEU A 192 10.52 25.53 -42.26
N PRO A 193 9.69 26.54 -42.50
CA PRO A 193 8.41 26.34 -43.17
C PRO A 193 8.59 25.63 -44.54
N SER A 194 7.66 24.74 -44.88
CA SER A 194 7.66 23.96 -46.13
C SER A 194 8.85 23.03 -46.34
N SER A 195 9.54 22.59 -45.25
CA SER A 195 10.67 21.66 -45.34
C SER A 195 10.29 20.17 -45.25
N GLY A 196 9.00 19.82 -45.34
CA GLY A 196 8.55 18.43 -45.32
C GLY A 196 8.38 17.81 -43.93
N LYS A 197 8.36 18.61 -42.83
CA LYS A 197 8.22 18.09 -41.45
C LYS A 197 6.95 17.25 -41.25
N SER A 198 5.81 17.75 -41.77
CA SER A 198 4.53 17.04 -41.63
C SER A 198 4.54 15.72 -42.37
N GLU A 199 5.10 15.68 -43.59
CA GLU A 199 5.22 14.45 -44.37
C GLU A 199 6.16 13.43 -43.71
N LEU A 200 7.24 13.90 -43.09
CA LEU A 200 8.12 13.06 -42.31
C LEU A 200 7.36 12.43 -41.11
N LEU A 201 6.63 13.26 -40.33
CA LEU A 201 5.84 12.78 -39.21
C LEU A 201 4.76 11.80 -39.66
N ASP A 202 4.04 12.11 -40.72
CA ASP A 202 2.99 11.23 -41.29
C ASP A 202 3.57 9.88 -41.70
N SER A 203 4.77 9.86 -42.30
CA SER A 203 5.48 8.63 -42.65
C SER A 203 5.83 7.80 -41.42
N VAL A 204 6.39 8.41 -40.38
CA VAL A 204 6.74 7.73 -39.12
C VAL A 204 5.47 7.20 -38.43
N ILE A 205 4.43 8.02 -38.30
CA ILE A 205 3.14 7.65 -37.70
C ILE A 205 2.51 6.46 -38.44
N LEU A 206 2.49 6.47 -39.75
CA LEU A 206 1.97 5.36 -40.57
C LEU A 206 2.79 4.09 -40.38
N HIS A 207 4.11 4.20 -40.28
CA HIS A 207 4.98 3.07 -40.03
C HIS A 207 4.70 2.45 -38.62
N LEU A 208 4.60 3.28 -37.59
CA LEU A 208 4.29 2.85 -36.21
C LEU A 208 2.90 2.21 -36.12
N ALA A 209 1.88 2.80 -36.78
CA ALA A 209 0.55 2.24 -36.81
C ALA A 209 0.50 0.86 -37.49
N LYS A 210 1.20 0.72 -38.61
CA LYS A 210 1.20 -0.52 -39.39
C LYS A 210 1.99 -1.64 -38.79
N ASN A 211 3.16 -1.35 -38.21
CA ASN A 211 4.11 -2.38 -37.77
C ASN A 211 4.10 -2.59 -36.26
N HIS A 212 3.67 -1.60 -35.48
CA HIS A 212 3.70 -1.64 -34.01
C HIS A 212 2.33 -1.42 -33.35
N GLY A 213 1.25 -1.29 -34.15
CA GLY A 213 -0.12 -1.21 -33.64
C GLY A 213 -0.46 0.09 -32.92
N PHE A 214 0.29 1.16 -33.15
CA PHE A 214 -0.02 2.49 -32.60
C PHE A 214 -1.37 2.97 -33.12
N LYS A 215 -2.15 3.56 -32.23
CA LYS A 215 -3.40 4.25 -32.57
C LYS A 215 -3.10 5.74 -32.66
N THR A 216 -3.41 6.33 -33.82
CA THR A 216 -3.23 7.76 -34.10
C THR A 216 -4.55 8.48 -34.01
#